data_1995e24915521f300e5d53fc6c445a0c
#
_entry.id   1995e24915521f300e5d53fc6c445a0c
#
_cell.length_a   1.000
_cell.length_b   1.000
_cell.length_c   1.000
_cell.angle_alpha   90.00
_cell.angle_beta   90.00
_cell.angle_gamma   90.00
#
_symmetry.space_group_name_H-M   'P 1'
#
loop_
_entity.id
_entity.type
_entity.pdbx_description
1 polymer ?
#
loop_
_entity_poly.entity_id
_entity_poly.type
_entity_poly.pdbx_seq_one_letter_code
_entity_poly.pdbx_strand_id
1 'polypeptide(L)'
;MNILVVTAHPLKNSLCELFSETVTSRLNNMGHEVQLEDLYQKQFDPVLSIDERLSYYQENYDSSKVSPEVEKLTNTDAFVLIFPTWWFGFPAILKGWFDRVWAPTIAYDHANDYGPIRPKLNNLKKTFVVTTLGAPWWVDCIILRRPVKRILRFALLGACAK
;
A
#
# COMPACT_ATOMS: atom_id res chain seq x y z
N MET A 1 2.36 -10.53 15.86
CA MET A 1 2.66 -9.38 14.98
C MET A 1 1.34 -8.87 14.44
N ASN A 2 1.22 -7.56 14.34
CA ASN A 2 0.07 -6.92 13.67
C ASN A 2 0.36 -6.86 12.18
N ILE A 3 -0.48 -7.51 11.38
CA ILE A 3 -0.27 -7.63 9.93
C ILE A 3 -1.44 -6.99 9.20
N LEU A 4 -1.14 -6.01 8.36
CA LEU A 4 -2.13 -5.40 7.46
C LEU A 4 -2.04 -6.08 6.09
N VAL A 5 -3.15 -6.67 5.66
CA VAL A 5 -3.32 -7.25 4.33
C VAL A 5 -4.21 -6.32 3.53
N VAL A 6 -3.68 -5.70 2.49
CA VAL A 6 -4.44 -4.83 1.57
C VAL A 6 -4.65 -5.56 0.26
N THR A 7 -5.90 -5.73 -0.14
CA THR A 7 -6.27 -6.36 -1.41
C THR A 7 -7.06 -5.39 -2.30
N ALA A 8 -6.83 -5.49 -3.62
CA ALA A 8 -7.44 -4.61 -4.59
C ALA A 8 -7.86 -5.36 -5.86
N HIS A 9 -9.02 -6.03 -5.81
CA HIS A 9 -9.63 -6.67 -6.97
C HIS A 9 -11.16 -6.55 -6.93
N PRO A 10 -11.85 -6.14 -8.03
CA PRO A 10 -13.29 -5.89 -8.02
C PRO A 10 -14.14 -7.16 -8.05
N LEU A 11 -13.59 -8.27 -8.53
CA LEU A 11 -14.35 -9.51 -8.71
C LEU A 11 -14.13 -10.45 -7.54
N LYS A 12 -15.23 -10.95 -6.99
CA LYS A 12 -15.25 -12.14 -6.14
C LYS A 12 -14.85 -13.36 -6.99
N ASN A 13 -14.30 -14.38 -6.36
CA ASN A 13 -13.74 -15.57 -7.01
C ASN A 13 -12.53 -15.30 -7.92
N SER A 14 -11.83 -14.21 -7.68
CA SER A 14 -10.55 -13.91 -8.35
C SER A 14 -9.37 -14.62 -7.68
N LEU A 15 -8.23 -14.72 -8.39
CA LEU A 15 -6.98 -15.20 -7.77
C LEU A 15 -6.54 -14.31 -6.61
N CYS A 16 -6.80 -13.00 -6.68
CA CYS A 16 -6.46 -12.08 -5.60
C CYS A 16 -7.29 -12.36 -4.34
N GLU A 17 -8.57 -12.69 -4.48
CA GLU A 17 -9.41 -13.09 -3.34
C GLU A 17 -8.91 -14.41 -2.74
N LEU A 18 -8.67 -15.43 -3.56
CA LEU A 18 -8.13 -16.71 -3.10
C LEU A 18 -6.80 -16.53 -2.34
N PHE A 19 -5.90 -15.69 -2.85
CA PHE A 19 -4.64 -15.38 -2.17
C PHE A 19 -4.87 -14.63 -0.86
N SER A 20 -5.80 -13.68 -0.85
CA SER A 20 -6.16 -12.90 0.34
C SER A 20 -6.70 -13.80 1.46
N GLU A 21 -7.65 -14.68 1.14
CA GLU A 21 -8.20 -15.64 2.08
C GLU A 21 -7.15 -16.63 2.60
N THR A 22 -6.34 -17.19 1.67
CA THR A 22 -5.28 -18.13 2.03
C THR A 22 -4.24 -17.50 2.94
N VAL A 23 -3.77 -16.31 2.60
CA VAL A 23 -2.76 -15.58 3.39
C VAL A 23 -3.32 -15.21 4.76
N THR A 24 -4.53 -14.64 4.80
CA THR A 24 -5.18 -14.23 6.05
C THR A 24 -5.41 -15.43 6.99
N SER A 25 -5.96 -16.53 6.45
CA SER A 25 -6.19 -17.74 7.23
C SER A 25 -4.88 -18.33 7.78
N ARG A 26 -3.84 -18.41 6.94
CA ARG A 26 -2.53 -18.95 7.36
C ARG A 26 -1.88 -18.10 8.46
N LEU A 27 -1.90 -16.79 8.30
CA LEU A 27 -1.31 -15.88 9.28
C LEU A 27 -2.07 -15.90 10.61
N ASN A 28 -3.40 -15.96 10.60
CA ASN A 28 -4.21 -16.13 11.80
C ASN A 28 -3.91 -17.45 12.51
N ASN A 29 -3.80 -18.57 11.76
CA ASN A 29 -3.45 -19.89 12.30
C ASN A 29 -2.04 -19.94 12.91
N MET A 30 -1.15 -19.03 12.49
CA MET A 30 0.19 -18.87 13.06
C MET A 30 0.21 -17.94 14.29
N GLY A 31 -0.95 -17.47 14.75
CA GLY A 31 -1.08 -16.61 15.94
C GLY A 31 -0.74 -15.14 15.69
N HIS A 32 -0.84 -14.66 14.45
CA HIS A 32 -0.71 -13.25 14.12
C HIS A 32 -2.08 -12.55 14.20
N GLU A 33 -2.09 -11.27 14.53
CA GLU A 33 -3.26 -10.41 14.42
C GLU A 33 -3.31 -9.84 13.00
N VAL A 34 -4.34 -10.24 12.23
CA VAL A 34 -4.43 -9.89 10.81
C VAL A 34 -5.61 -8.96 10.58
N GLN A 35 -5.35 -7.81 10.00
CA GLN A 35 -6.36 -6.86 9.55
C GLN A 35 -6.44 -6.90 8.03
N LEU A 36 -7.58 -7.35 7.50
CA LEU A 36 -7.84 -7.37 6.07
C LEU A 36 -8.50 -6.05 5.64
N GLU A 37 -7.90 -5.43 4.63
CA GLU A 37 -8.36 -4.22 3.98
C GLU A 37 -8.67 -4.52 2.52
N ASP A 38 -9.92 -4.90 2.22
CA ASP A 38 -10.40 -5.06 0.85
C ASP A 38 -10.93 -3.71 0.35
N LEU A 39 -10.18 -3.07 -0.55
CA LEU A 39 -10.47 -1.73 -1.00
C LEU A 39 -11.76 -1.66 -1.83
N TYR A 40 -12.08 -2.70 -2.61
CA TYR A 40 -13.32 -2.73 -3.39
C TYR A 40 -14.54 -3.05 -2.54
N GLN A 41 -14.43 -4.00 -1.62
CA GLN A 41 -15.53 -4.35 -0.71
C GLN A 41 -15.91 -3.16 0.18
N LYS A 42 -14.92 -2.38 0.61
CA LYS A 42 -15.12 -1.17 1.42
C LYS A 42 -15.53 0.06 0.61
N GLN A 43 -15.55 -0.06 -0.72
CA GLN A 43 -15.79 1.09 -1.60
C GLN A 43 -14.86 2.26 -1.28
N PHE A 44 -13.57 1.95 -1.05
CA PHE A 44 -12.58 2.98 -0.77
C PHE A 44 -12.56 4.03 -1.88
N ASP A 45 -12.71 5.30 -1.52
CA ASP A 45 -12.59 6.41 -2.46
C ASP A 45 -11.10 6.67 -2.77
N PRO A 46 -10.62 6.43 -4.00
CA PRO A 46 -9.22 6.65 -4.35
C PRO A 46 -8.86 8.10 -4.67
N VAL A 47 -9.85 9.00 -4.71
CA VAL A 47 -9.63 10.38 -5.16
C VAL A 47 -9.08 11.23 -4.02
N LEU A 48 -7.84 11.68 -4.18
CA LEU A 48 -7.24 12.68 -3.29
C LEU A 48 -8.02 13.99 -3.39
N SER A 49 -8.63 14.43 -2.30
CA SER A 49 -9.42 15.66 -2.28
C SER A 49 -8.54 16.91 -2.32
N ILE A 50 -9.14 18.05 -2.64
CA ILE A 50 -8.44 19.35 -2.65
C ILE A 50 -7.88 19.66 -1.27
N ASP A 51 -8.65 19.45 -0.20
CA ASP A 51 -8.24 19.74 1.17
C ASP A 51 -7.06 18.86 1.60
N GLU A 52 -7.14 17.55 1.34
CA GLU A 52 -6.03 16.62 1.56
C GLU A 52 -4.77 17.09 0.79
N ARG A 53 -4.92 17.50 -0.49
CA ARG A 53 -3.78 17.95 -1.28
C ARG A 53 -3.19 19.27 -0.80
N LEU A 54 -4.00 20.21 -0.33
CA LEU A 54 -3.53 21.47 0.25
C LEU A 54 -2.77 21.25 1.55
N SER A 55 -3.17 20.24 2.34
CA SER A 55 -2.49 19.90 3.60
C SER A 55 -1.15 19.16 3.44
N TYR A 56 -0.78 18.70 2.23
CA TYR A 56 0.44 17.92 1.98
C TYR A 56 1.75 18.60 2.40
N TYR A 57 1.77 19.92 2.40
CA TYR A 57 2.94 20.71 2.80
C TYR A 57 2.71 21.52 4.08
N GLN A 58 1.61 21.24 4.78
CA GLN A 58 1.35 21.81 6.10
C GLN A 58 2.03 20.99 7.19
N GLU A 59 2.00 21.49 8.41
CA GLU A 59 2.58 20.81 9.58
C GLU A 59 1.94 19.43 9.81
N ASN A 60 0.63 19.30 9.53
CA ASN A 60 -0.11 18.06 9.65
C ASN A 60 -0.94 17.82 8.38
N TYR A 61 -0.82 16.62 7.81
CA TYR A 61 -1.69 16.17 6.74
C TYR A 61 -3.11 15.93 7.25
N ASP A 62 -4.11 16.39 6.52
CA ASP A 62 -5.52 16.13 6.84
C ASP A 62 -5.91 14.70 6.44
N SER A 63 -5.76 13.77 7.37
CA SER A 63 -6.16 12.37 7.20
C SER A 63 -7.57 12.07 7.69
N SER A 64 -8.40 13.07 7.99
CA SER A 64 -9.72 12.88 8.62
C SER A 64 -10.63 11.90 7.86
N LYS A 65 -10.56 11.91 6.53
CA LYS A 65 -11.37 11.04 5.65
C LYS A 65 -10.84 9.60 5.51
N VAL A 66 -9.61 9.34 5.94
CA VAL A 66 -8.93 8.04 5.85
C VAL A 66 -8.28 7.63 7.18
N SER A 67 -8.74 8.22 8.27
CA SER A 67 -8.17 7.98 9.59
C SER A 67 -8.16 6.49 10.02
N PRO A 68 -9.17 5.67 9.70
CA PRO A 68 -9.12 4.24 10.05
C PRO A 68 -8.02 3.48 9.29
N GLU A 69 -7.78 3.83 8.03
CA GLU A 69 -6.73 3.22 7.21
C GLU A 69 -5.33 3.65 7.68
N VAL A 70 -5.20 4.91 8.05
CA VAL A 70 -3.96 5.47 8.62
C VAL A 70 -3.63 4.81 9.96
N GLU A 71 -4.60 4.64 10.84
CA GLU A 71 -4.42 3.96 12.12
C GLU A 71 -3.94 2.51 11.94
N LYS A 72 -4.53 1.77 11.00
CA LYS A 72 -4.08 0.42 10.67
C LYS A 72 -2.65 0.40 10.16
N LEU A 73 -2.30 1.30 9.24
CA LEU A 73 -0.96 1.37 8.67
C LEU A 73 0.09 1.68 9.74
N THR A 74 -0.15 2.65 10.60
CA THR A 74 0.82 3.08 11.62
C THR A 74 1.04 2.04 12.72
N ASN A 75 0.05 1.18 12.98
CA ASN A 75 0.13 0.10 13.97
C ASN A 75 0.64 -1.24 13.37
N THR A 76 1.07 -1.25 12.11
CA THR A 76 1.44 -2.46 11.37
C THR A 76 2.92 -2.82 11.56
N ASP A 77 3.20 -4.08 11.92
CA ASP A 77 4.53 -4.69 11.93
C ASP A 77 4.93 -5.28 10.57
N ALA A 78 3.94 -5.83 9.85
CA ALA A 78 4.15 -6.43 8.54
C ALA A 78 3.01 -6.09 7.59
N PHE A 79 3.35 -5.84 6.33
CA PHE A 79 2.42 -5.39 5.29
C PHE A 79 2.36 -6.39 4.14
N VAL A 80 1.16 -6.77 3.74
CA VAL A 80 0.92 -7.67 2.61
C VAL A 80 0.05 -6.97 1.58
N LEU A 81 0.53 -6.86 0.35
CA LEU A 81 -0.20 -6.30 -0.78
C LEU A 81 -0.62 -7.43 -1.74
N ILE A 82 -1.90 -7.47 -2.11
CA ILE A 82 -2.44 -8.47 -3.04
C ILE A 82 -3.26 -7.74 -4.12
N PHE A 83 -2.78 -7.74 -5.37
CA PHE A 83 -3.42 -6.99 -6.46
C PHE A 83 -3.00 -7.49 -7.84
N PRO A 84 -3.82 -7.29 -8.88
CA PRO A 84 -3.42 -7.53 -10.26
C PRO A 84 -2.59 -6.35 -10.78
N THR A 85 -1.59 -6.62 -11.60
CA THR A 85 -0.91 -5.55 -12.34
C THR A 85 -1.73 -5.17 -13.56
N TRP A 86 -2.27 -3.95 -13.58
CA TRP A 86 -2.97 -3.38 -14.72
C TRP A 86 -2.11 -2.30 -15.36
N TRP A 87 -1.90 -2.43 -16.66
CA TRP A 87 -0.98 -1.55 -17.39
C TRP A 87 0.41 -1.46 -16.75
N PHE A 88 0.89 -2.59 -16.22
CA PHE A 88 2.16 -2.71 -15.51
C PHE A 88 2.29 -1.77 -14.29
N GLY A 89 1.16 -1.36 -13.73
CA GLY A 89 1.05 -0.49 -12.56
C GLY A 89 0.09 -1.02 -11.52
N PHE A 90 -0.21 -0.19 -10.54
CA PHE A 90 -1.23 -0.47 -9.53
C PHE A 90 -2.64 -0.26 -10.10
N PRO A 91 -3.65 -1.02 -9.65
CA PRO A 91 -5.05 -0.64 -9.83
C PRO A 91 -5.30 0.79 -9.31
N ALA A 92 -6.17 1.55 -9.97
CA ALA A 92 -6.43 2.95 -9.59
C ALA A 92 -6.80 3.11 -8.11
N ILE A 93 -7.63 2.21 -7.59
CA ILE A 93 -8.04 2.22 -6.18
C ILE A 93 -6.86 2.03 -5.22
N LEU A 94 -5.90 1.15 -5.55
CA LEU A 94 -4.69 0.93 -4.75
C LEU A 94 -3.72 2.11 -4.87
N LYS A 95 -3.60 2.71 -6.07
CA LYS A 95 -2.79 3.92 -6.23
C LYS A 95 -3.34 5.07 -5.39
N GLY A 96 -4.67 5.28 -5.40
CA GLY A 96 -5.32 6.29 -4.58
C GLY A 96 -5.20 6.00 -3.07
N TRP A 97 -5.21 4.72 -2.68
CA TRP A 97 -4.93 4.34 -1.30
C TRP A 97 -3.51 4.78 -0.88
N PHE A 98 -2.49 4.57 -1.73
CA PHE A 98 -1.15 5.09 -1.46
C PHE A 98 -1.12 6.61 -1.41
N ASP A 99 -1.82 7.30 -2.32
CA ASP A 99 -1.83 8.77 -2.36
C ASP A 99 -2.45 9.39 -1.11
N ARG A 100 -3.43 8.73 -0.48
CA ARG A 100 -4.18 9.26 0.65
C ARG A 100 -3.69 8.73 2.01
N VAL A 101 -3.30 7.47 2.08
CA VAL A 101 -2.94 6.80 3.35
C VAL A 101 -1.43 6.79 3.58
N TRP A 102 -0.64 6.69 2.50
CA TRP A 102 0.82 6.73 2.55
C TRP A 102 1.36 8.16 2.38
N ALA A 103 0.71 9.08 3.09
CA ALA A 103 0.87 10.52 2.92
C ALA A 103 1.98 11.12 3.80
N PRO A 104 2.35 12.41 3.57
CA PRO A 104 3.26 13.13 4.46
C PRO A 104 2.76 13.14 5.90
N THR A 105 3.65 13.27 6.85
CA THR A 105 3.44 13.22 8.30
C THR A 105 2.98 11.86 8.85
N ILE A 106 2.53 10.94 7.98
CA ILE A 106 2.14 9.56 8.29
C ILE A 106 3.24 8.57 7.92
N ALA A 107 3.55 8.44 6.64
CA ALA A 107 4.55 7.50 6.14
C ALA A 107 5.96 8.11 6.08
N TYR A 108 6.06 9.42 5.92
CA TYR A 108 7.31 10.15 5.85
C TYR A 108 7.14 11.62 6.27
N ASP A 109 8.24 12.29 6.60
CA ASP A 109 8.30 13.72 6.75
C ASP A 109 9.11 14.36 5.62
N HIS A 110 8.68 15.54 5.17
CA HIS A 110 9.49 16.36 4.27
C HIS A 110 10.74 16.87 4.97
N ALA A 111 11.84 16.96 4.24
CA ALA A 111 13.03 17.66 4.75
C ALA A 111 12.82 19.18 4.64
N ASN A 112 13.23 19.92 5.67
CA ASN A 112 13.09 21.39 5.70
C ASN A 112 14.05 22.11 4.75
N ASP A 113 15.04 21.41 4.20
CA ASP A 113 16.19 21.94 3.47
C ASP A 113 16.38 21.34 2.06
N TYR A 114 15.29 20.87 1.45
CA TYR A 114 15.32 20.10 0.19
C TYR A 114 16.15 18.81 0.27
N GLY A 115 16.48 18.35 1.47
CA GLY A 115 17.14 17.07 1.70
C GLY A 115 16.23 15.86 1.46
N PRO A 116 16.74 14.65 1.70
CA PRO A 116 15.93 13.43 1.54
C PRO A 116 14.80 13.37 2.56
N ILE A 117 13.66 12.83 2.14
CA ILE A 117 12.52 12.58 3.03
C ILE A 117 12.92 11.66 4.19
N ARG A 118 12.27 11.81 5.33
CA ARG A 118 12.54 11.04 6.54
C ARG A 118 11.46 9.96 6.72
N PRO A 119 11.83 8.67 6.81
CA PRO A 119 10.86 7.59 7.00
C PRO A 119 10.18 7.66 8.37
N LYS A 120 8.88 7.38 8.41
CA LYS A 120 8.07 7.35 9.65
C LYS A 120 7.46 6.00 9.98
N LEU A 121 7.38 5.08 9.02
CA LEU A 121 6.86 3.71 9.27
C LEU A 121 7.90 2.84 9.97
N ASN A 122 8.34 3.27 11.15
CA ASN A 122 9.40 2.61 11.91
C ASN A 122 9.01 1.23 12.45
N ASN A 123 7.71 0.95 12.58
CA ASN A 123 7.19 -0.34 13.03
C ASN A 123 7.16 -1.38 11.91
N LEU A 124 7.13 -0.93 10.65
CA LEU A 124 7.03 -1.79 9.49
C LEU A 124 8.35 -2.50 9.21
N LYS A 125 8.43 -3.79 9.59
CA LYS A 125 9.64 -4.62 9.49
C LYS A 125 9.68 -5.50 8.24
N LYS A 126 8.49 -5.86 7.71
CA LYS A 126 8.38 -6.81 6.59
C LYS A 126 7.28 -6.37 5.64
N THR A 127 7.56 -6.51 4.35
CA THR A 127 6.54 -6.30 3.31
C THR A 127 6.57 -7.45 2.32
N PHE A 128 5.40 -8.01 2.03
CA PHE A 128 5.19 -9.05 1.03
C PHE A 128 4.25 -8.52 -0.04
N VAL A 129 4.52 -8.90 -1.29
CA VAL A 129 3.69 -8.49 -2.43
C VAL A 129 3.35 -9.71 -3.25
N VAL A 130 2.07 -9.97 -3.41
CA VAL A 130 1.52 -10.98 -4.29
C VAL A 130 0.79 -10.27 -5.43
N THR A 131 1.27 -10.44 -6.64
CA THR A 131 0.65 -9.79 -7.80
C THR A 131 0.51 -10.76 -8.96
N THR A 132 -0.56 -10.59 -9.74
CA THR A 132 -0.79 -11.32 -10.98
C THR A 132 -0.47 -10.43 -12.18
N LEU A 133 0.05 -11.02 -13.24
CA LEU A 133 0.41 -10.32 -14.46
C LEU A 133 -0.10 -11.12 -15.67
N GLY A 134 -0.88 -10.48 -16.53
CA GLY A 134 -1.39 -11.08 -17.76
C GLY A 134 -0.44 -11.02 -18.97
N ALA A 135 0.71 -10.36 -18.84
CA ALA A 135 1.70 -10.23 -19.91
C ALA A 135 2.83 -11.26 -19.78
N PRO A 136 3.53 -11.57 -20.89
CA PRO A 136 4.72 -12.41 -20.84
C PRO A 136 5.78 -11.83 -19.88
N TRP A 137 6.43 -12.71 -19.10
CA TRP A 137 7.43 -12.30 -18.09
C TRP A 137 8.56 -11.40 -18.62
N TRP A 138 8.99 -11.61 -19.88
CA TRP A 138 10.07 -10.84 -20.50
C TRP A 138 9.67 -9.40 -20.78
N VAL A 139 8.39 -9.12 -21.04
CA VAL A 139 7.90 -7.74 -21.19
C VAL A 139 8.07 -6.97 -19.88
N ASP A 140 7.62 -7.55 -18.77
CA ASP A 140 7.80 -6.94 -17.45
C ASP A 140 9.28 -6.83 -17.04
N CYS A 141 10.03 -7.92 -17.20
CA CYS A 141 11.39 -7.98 -16.67
C CYS A 141 12.42 -7.23 -17.52
N ILE A 142 12.35 -7.35 -18.85
CA ILE A 142 13.38 -6.85 -19.77
C ILE A 142 12.99 -5.48 -20.33
N ILE A 143 11.80 -5.39 -20.93
CA ILE A 143 11.38 -4.14 -21.58
C ILE A 143 11.05 -3.07 -20.52
N LEU A 144 10.17 -3.39 -19.58
CA LEU A 144 9.68 -2.43 -18.61
C LEU A 144 10.49 -2.41 -17.30
N ARG A 145 11.42 -3.35 -17.13
CA ARG A 145 12.34 -3.40 -15.98
C ARG A 145 11.63 -3.45 -14.62
N ARG A 146 10.54 -4.24 -14.54
CA ARG A 146 9.75 -4.49 -13.33
C ARG A 146 9.28 -3.21 -12.64
N PRO A 147 8.42 -2.39 -13.26
CA PRO A 147 8.08 -1.05 -12.77
C PRO A 147 7.42 -1.10 -11.39
N VAL A 148 6.46 -1.99 -11.16
CA VAL A 148 5.79 -2.16 -9.85
C VAL A 148 6.80 -2.49 -8.75
N LYS A 149 7.70 -3.45 -9.00
CA LYS A 149 8.74 -3.82 -8.02
C LYS A 149 9.66 -2.65 -7.71
N ARG A 150 10.01 -1.84 -8.71
CA ARG A 150 10.89 -0.67 -8.53
C ARG A 150 10.20 0.42 -7.73
N ILE A 151 8.95 0.74 -8.05
CA ILE A 151 8.17 1.75 -7.31
C ILE A 151 8.01 1.32 -5.85
N LEU A 152 7.59 0.09 -5.60
CA LEU A 152 7.46 -0.43 -4.24
C LEU A 152 8.79 -0.36 -3.47
N ARG A 153 9.87 -0.86 -4.06
CA ARG A 153 11.15 -0.99 -3.37
C ARG A 153 11.82 0.35 -3.10
N PHE A 154 11.81 1.27 -4.06
CA PHE A 154 12.61 2.49 -3.98
C PHE A 154 11.78 3.73 -3.63
N ALA A 155 10.58 3.86 -4.18
CA ALA A 155 9.77 5.06 -3.96
C ALA A 155 8.88 4.96 -2.71
N LEU A 156 8.28 3.81 -2.44
CA LEU A 156 7.39 3.64 -1.29
C LEU A 156 8.13 3.12 -0.06
N LEU A 157 8.60 1.88 -0.11
CA LEU A 157 9.23 1.24 1.06
C LEU A 157 10.59 1.85 1.38
N GLY A 158 11.45 2.03 0.38
CA GLY A 158 12.79 2.58 0.58
C GLY A 158 12.82 4.03 1.08
N ALA A 159 11.73 4.76 0.86
CA ALA A 159 11.60 6.14 1.33
C ALA A 159 10.88 6.27 2.68
N CYS A 160 10.03 5.29 3.06
CA CYS A 160 9.10 5.42 4.19
C CYS A 160 9.30 4.39 5.30
N ALA A 161 9.97 3.27 5.04
CA ALA A 161 10.28 2.23 6.02
C ALA A 161 11.80 2.07 6.19
N LYS A 162 12.25 1.66 7.39
CA LYS A 162 13.66 1.41 7.69
C LYS A 162 14.02 -0.06 7.52
#